data_42c7596f66a57e86d4df920ffab88b41
#
_entry.id   42c7596f66a57e86d4df920ffab88b41
#
_cell.length_a   1.000
_cell.length_b   1.000
_cell.length_c   1.000
_cell.angle_alpha   90.00
_cell.angle_beta   90.00
_cell.angle_gamma   90.00
#
_symmetry.space_group_name_H-M   'P 1'
#
loop_
_entity.id
_entity.type
_entity.pdbx_description
1 polymer ?
#
loop_
_entity_poly.entity_id
_entity_poly.type
_entity_poly.pdbx_seq_one_letter_code
_entity_poly.pdbx_strand_id
1 'polypeptide(L)'
;MSPYPPSIEQTMRSFYHSLRENDRRRYAAVEAAKLGHGGIEYISSVLGLDPKTIRQGQRDLEDLPDRPTARVRMTGGGRKRRLEQDPKIEEDFQKVLVNHTAGSPTQESLIWTNLTRTEIVDLMQECGSYVSVHIVDQLFDQYDYHERKALRMQNLSSHPDRNSQFETISRLKREYLDSADPILSIDLKSRELLGNFFRSGTLFTRETIRVFDHDFAEFAQGVVLPHGIDDLKQNRGYIHLGMSHDTSEFACDCLKDWWERFGCTAYPHAKSLMLLCDGGGSNPADTDRGQAHLFRTDVQRLANDLGMEIRVTHYPPYASKYNPIEHRLFPHLTRVCKGVIFQNVELVAELMRKAKTRTGLSVVVDILDKVYETGRKVGQATKDAVKLVRDAVLPRWNYRILPNV
;
A
#
# COMPACT_ATOMS: atom_id res chain seq x y z
N MET A 1 -69.79 -28.71 16.75
CA MET A 1 -69.70 -27.22 16.73
C MET A 1 -68.25 -26.83 16.58
N SER A 2 -67.95 -25.93 15.68
CA SER A 2 -66.58 -25.36 15.58
C SER A 2 -66.23 -24.63 16.86
N PRO A 3 -65.03 -24.86 17.50
CA PRO A 3 -64.64 -24.16 18.72
C PRO A 3 -64.53 -22.62 18.53
N TYR A 4 -64.25 -22.14 17.32
CA TYR A 4 -64.20 -20.71 17.01
C TYR A 4 -65.27 -20.30 15.97
N PRO A 5 -65.79 -19.03 16.05
CA PRO A 5 -66.62 -18.48 15.01
C PRO A 5 -65.87 -18.27 13.69
N PRO A 6 -66.56 -18.33 12.52
CA PRO A 6 -65.90 -18.16 11.20
C PRO A 6 -65.08 -16.89 11.06
N SER A 7 -65.48 -15.77 11.70
CA SER A 7 -64.71 -14.54 11.70
C SER A 7 -63.36 -14.66 12.40
N ILE A 8 -63.31 -15.43 13.50
CA ILE A 8 -62.07 -15.71 14.25
C ILE A 8 -61.16 -16.65 13.43
N GLU A 9 -61.71 -17.69 12.80
CA GLU A 9 -60.93 -18.58 11.92
C GLU A 9 -60.32 -17.81 10.78
N GLN A 10 -61.04 -16.85 10.18
CA GLN A 10 -60.50 -16.00 9.11
C GLN A 10 -59.35 -15.12 9.62
N THR A 11 -59.48 -14.55 10.78
CA THR A 11 -58.41 -13.74 11.41
C THR A 11 -57.18 -14.58 11.70
N MET A 12 -57.37 -15.81 12.21
CA MET A 12 -56.29 -16.77 12.47
C MET A 12 -55.54 -17.13 11.20
N ARG A 13 -56.22 -17.36 10.06
CA ARG A 13 -55.60 -17.63 8.76
C ARG A 13 -54.78 -16.44 8.30
N SER A 14 -55.34 -15.24 8.38
CA SER A 14 -54.64 -14.01 7.98
C SER A 14 -53.38 -13.76 8.81
N PHE A 15 -53.44 -13.93 10.11
CA PHE A 15 -52.30 -13.82 11.01
C PHE A 15 -51.25 -14.93 10.75
N TYR A 16 -51.68 -16.17 10.61
CA TYR A 16 -50.80 -17.29 10.27
C TYR A 16 -49.95 -17.01 8.99
N HIS A 17 -50.59 -16.48 7.94
CA HIS A 17 -49.86 -16.17 6.70
C HIS A 17 -48.89 -15.01 6.82
N SER A 18 -49.05 -14.12 7.79
CA SER A 18 -48.12 -13.02 8.08
C SER A 18 -46.87 -13.46 8.82
N LEU A 19 -46.88 -14.62 9.45
CA LEU A 19 -45.77 -15.15 10.27
C LEU A 19 -44.68 -15.82 9.42
N ARG A 20 -43.48 -15.91 10.00
CA ARG A 20 -42.36 -16.71 9.45
C ARG A 20 -42.61 -18.19 9.68
N GLU A 21 -41.95 -19.10 8.94
CA GLU A 21 -42.19 -20.52 8.94
C GLU A 21 -42.13 -21.20 10.34
N ASN A 22 -41.11 -20.88 11.12
CA ASN A 22 -40.98 -21.37 12.50
C ASN A 22 -42.08 -20.85 13.42
N ASP A 23 -42.43 -19.56 13.28
CA ASP A 23 -43.46 -18.91 14.08
C ASP A 23 -44.86 -19.42 13.71
N ARG A 24 -45.09 -19.75 12.43
CA ARG A 24 -46.31 -20.42 11.95
C ARG A 24 -46.55 -21.73 12.67
N ARG A 25 -45.51 -22.57 12.77
CA ARG A 25 -45.62 -23.87 13.46
C ARG A 25 -45.92 -23.72 14.95
N ARG A 26 -45.21 -22.78 15.61
CA ARG A 26 -45.39 -22.48 17.03
C ARG A 26 -46.77 -21.87 17.31
N TYR A 27 -47.23 -20.94 16.48
CA TYR A 27 -48.56 -20.38 16.58
C TYR A 27 -49.64 -21.43 16.47
N ALA A 28 -49.57 -22.33 15.46
CA ALA A 28 -50.50 -23.40 15.28
C ALA A 28 -50.49 -24.40 16.49
N ALA A 29 -49.33 -24.64 17.06
CA ALA A 29 -49.18 -25.48 18.24
C ALA A 29 -49.81 -24.86 19.49
N VAL A 30 -49.61 -23.54 19.71
CA VAL A 30 -50.26 -22.81 20.81
C VAL A 30 -51.77 -22.85 20.70
N GLU A 31 -52.32 -22.57 19.51
CA GLU A 31 -53.78 -22.59 19.29
C GLU A 31 -54.35 -24.01 19.44
N ALA A 32 -53.67 -25.04 18.99
CA ALA A 32 -54.06 -26.42 19.20
C ALA A 32 -54.06 -26.83 20.71
N ALA A 33 -53.04 -26.37 21.45
CA ALA A 33 -52.95 -26.64 22.90
C ALA A 33 -54.08 -26.00 23.71
N LYS A 34 -54.52 -24.80 23.34
CA LYS A 34 -55.67 -24.12 23.99
C LYS A 34 -56.96 -24.92 23.91
N LEU A 35 -57.14 -25.70 22.86
CA LEU A 35 -58.37 -26.45 22.60
C LEU A 35 -58.33 -27.86 23.23
N GLY A 36 -57.17 -28.36 23.62
CA GLY A 36 -57.01 -29.67 24.24
C GLY A 36 -57.33 -30.80 23.27
N HIS A 37 -58.16 -31.76 23.70
CA HIS A 37 -58.50 -32.92 22.90
C HIS A 37 -59.19 -32.56 21.57
N GLY A 38 -58.66 -33.02 20.42
CA GLY A 38 -59.13 -32.72 19.08
C GLY A 38 -58.62 -31.38 18.54
N GLY A 39 -57.86 -30.58 19.31
CA GLY A 39 -57.38 -29.27 18.90
C GLY A 39 -56.39 -29.34 17.74
N ILE A 40 -55.56 -30.39 17.64
CA ILE A 40 -54.62 -30.57 16.53
C ILE A 40 -55.38 -30.75 15.20
N GLU A 41 -56.38 -31.62 15.16
CA GLU A 41 -57.17 -31.91 13.98
C GLU A 41 -57.98 -30.67 13.53
N TYR A 42 -58.54 -29.95 14.50
CA TYR A 42 -59.28 -28.73 14.21
C TYR A 42 -58.38 -27.62 13.65
N ILE A 43 -57.29 -27.30 14.30
CA ILE A 43 -56.36 -26.28 13.85
C ILE A 43 -55.67 -26.67 12.52
N SER A 44 -55.41 -27.98 12.32
CA SER A 44 -54.97 -28.49 11.04
C SER A 44 -55.96 -28.14 9.90
N SER A 45 -57.24 -28.37 10.14
CA SER A 45 -58.32 -28.04 9.20
C SER A 45 -58.45 -26.54 8.96
N VAL A 46 -58.41 -25.72 10.04
CA VAL A 46 -58.53 -24.24 9.94
C VAL A 46 -57.35 -23.62 9.20
N LEU A 47 -56.12 -24.04 9.47
CA LEU A 47 -54.92 -23.39 8.90
C LEU A 47 -54.39 -24.12 7.66
N GLY A 48 -54.95 -25.26 7.28
CA GLY A 48 -54.48 -26.06 6.13
C GLY A 48 -53.13 -26.70 6.33
N LEU A 49 -52.84 -27.19 7.58
CA LEU A 49 -51.56 -27.76 7.95
C LEU A 49 -51.64 -29.29 8.15
N ASP A 50 -50.51 -29.98 7.89
CA ASP A 50 -50.38 -31.36 8.32
C ASP A 50 -50.32 -31.42 9.85
N PRO A 51 -51.10 -32.30 10.52
CA PRO A 51 -51.05 -32.54 11.98
C PRO A 51 -49.63 -32.77 12.50
N LYS A 52 -48.74 -33.40 11.71
CA LYS A 52 -47.32 -33.59 12.07
C LYS A 52 -46.59 -32.27 12.25
N THR A 53 -46.92 -31.25 11.44
CA THR A 53 -46.33 -29.92 11.58
C THR A 53 -46.73 -29.24 12.90
N ILE A 54 -47.97 -29.42 13.34
CA ILE A 54 -48.45 -28.91 14.64
C ILE A 54 -47.73 -29.65 15.81
N ARG A 55 -47.60 -30.96 15.74
CA ARG A 55 -46.85 -31.74 16.75
C ARG A 55 -45.37 -31.39 16.77
N GLN A 56 -44.77 -31.03 15.61
CA GLN A 56 -43.41 -30.50 15.59
C GLN A 56 -43.35 -29.13 16.26
N GLY A 57 -44.34 -28.27 16.03
CA GLY A 57 -44.45 -26.99 16.70
C GLY A 57 -44.58 -27.09 18.23
N GLN A 58 -45.26 -28.13 18.74
CA GLN A 58 -45.33 -28.40 20.18
C GLN A 58 -43.93 -28.71 20.76
N ARG A 59 -43.15 -29.57 20.08
CA ARG A 59 -41.74 -29.84 20.45
C ARG A 59 -40.86 -28.60 20.37
N ASP A 60 -41.03 -27.78 19.31
CA ASP A 60 -40.31 -26.51 19.16
C ASP A 60 -40.63 -25.51 20.28
N LEU A 61 -41.77 -25.64 20.98
CA LEU A 61 -42.16 -24.81 22.13
C LEU A 61 -41.51 -25.28 23.44
N GLU A 62 -41.25 -26.59 23.59
CA GLU A 62 -40.55 -27.15 24.75
C GLU A 62 -39.09 -26.69 24.81
N ASP A 63 -38.44 -26.49 23.64
CA ASP A 63 -37.04 -26.05 23.49
C ASP A 63 -36.88 -24.58 23.09
N LEU A 64 -37.76 -23.69 23.56
CA LEU A 64 -37.69 -22.28 23.24
C LEU A 64 -36.43 -21.63 23.83
N PRO A 65 -35.56 -20.99 23.03
CA PRO A 65 -34.42 -20.25 23.56
C PRO A 65 -34.88 -19.02 24.34
N ASP A 66 -34.23 -18.71 25.45
CA ASP A 66 -34.50 -17.54 26.31
C ASP A 66 -34.46 -16.19 25.60
N ARG A 67 -33.87 -16.11 24.40
CA ARG A 67 -33.81 -14.93 23.56
C ARG A 67 -34.18 -15.24 22.12
N PRO A 68 -34.93 -14.37 21.42
CA PRO A 68 -35.22 -14.53 20.01
C PRO A 68 -33.90 -14.58 19.19
N THR A 69 -33.68 -15.69 18.51
CA THR A 69 -32.55 -15.78 17.57
C THR A 69 -32.99 -15.22 16.20
N ALA A 70 -32.16 -14.39 15.59
CA ALA A 70 -32.40 -13.87 14.23
C ALA A 70 -32.39 -14.97 13.16
N ARG A 71 -31.91 -16.17 13.49
CA ARG A 71 -31.82 -17.34 12.60
C ARG A 71 -33.13 -18.12 12.60
N VAL A 72 -33.70 -18.30 11.39
CA VAL A 72 -34.93 -19.07 11.16
C VAL A 72 -34.68 -20.59 11.13
N ARG A 73 -33.48 -21.04 10.73
CA ARG A 73 -33.12 -22.45 10.57
C ARG A 73 -32.22 -22.93 11.71
N MET A 74 -32.45 -24.17 12.16
CA MET A 74 -31.58 -24.83 13.13
C MET A 74 -30.13 -24.93 12.58
N THR A 75 -29.16 -24.91 13.48
CA THR A 75 -27.74 -25.11 13.11
C THR A 75 -27.62 -26.48 12.46
N GLY A 76 -26.99 -26.56 11.28
CA GLY A 76 -26.86 -27.77 10.48
C GLY A 76 -28.02 -28.08 9.52
N GLY A 77 -29.12 -27.29 9.53
CA GLY A 77 -30.29 -27.49 8.64
C GLY A 77 -30.12 -26.97 7.19
N GLY A 78 -28.90 -26.64 6.76
CA GLY A 78 -28.60 -26.20 5.41
C GLY A 78 -28.23 -27.33 4.44
N ARG A 79 -28.10 -27.02 3.15
CA ARG A 79 -27.51 -27.95 2.17
C ARG A 79 -26.07 -28.25 2.61
N LYS A 80 -25.72 -29.52 2.74
CA LYS A 80 -24.34 -29.94 3.06
C LYS A 80 -23.37 -29.38 2.01
N ARG A 81 -22.18 -28.98 2.46
CA ARG A 81 -21.14 -28.50 1.56
C ARG A 81 -20.70 -29.60 0.62
N ARG A 82 -20.38 -29.27 -0.63
CA ARG A 82 -19.98 -30.28 -1.63
C ARG A 82 -18.69 -31.01 -1.22
N LEU A 83 -17.76 -30.34 -0.56
CA LEU A 83 -16.55 -30.93 -0.01
C LEU A 83 -16.83 -31.98 1.07
N GLU A 84 -17.91 -31.83 1.86
CA GLU A 84 -18.34 -32.82 2.86
C GLU A 84 -19.04 -34.03 2.22
N GLN A 85 -19.54 -33.93 1.00
CA GLN A 85 -20.27 -34.97 0.30
C GLN A 85 -19.37 -35.80 -0.61
N ASP A 86 -18.27 -35.26 -1.09
CA ASP A 86 -17.39 -35.90 -2.05
C ASP A 86 -15.90 -35.71 -1.63
N PRO A 87 -15.35 -36.64 -0.85
CA PRO A 87 -13.95 -36.63 -0.42
C PRO A 87 -12.96 -36.71 -1.58
N LYS A 88 -13.37 -37.23 -2.72
CA LYS A 88 -12.52 -37.34 -3.91
C LYS A 88 -12.04 -35.96 -4.42
N ILE A 89 -12.85 -34.93 -4.24
CA ILE A 89 -12.48 -33.55 -4.62
C ILE A 89 -11.21 -33.12 -3.89
N GLU A 90 -11.10 -33.42 -2.63
CA GLU A 90 -9.92 -33.09 -1.81
C GLU A 90 -8.68 -33.89 -2.24
N GLU A 91 -8.84 -35.17 -2.50
CA GLU A 91 -7.76 -36.04 -2.99
C GLU A 91 -7.22 -35.58 -4.33
N ASP A 92 -8.10 -35.24 -5.28
CA ASP A 92 -7.71 -34.76 -6.62
C ASP A 92 -7.04 -33.38 -6.53
N PHE A 93 -7.53 -32.50 -5.65
CA PHE A 93 -6.87 -31.22 -5.39
C PHE A 93 -5.44 -31.40 -4.87
N GLN A 94 -5.23 -32.31 -3.91
CA GLN A 94 -3.88 -32.59 -3.40
C GLN A 94 -2.98 -33.18 -4.49
N LYS A 95 -3.47 -34.07 -5.33
CA LYS A 95 -2.70 -34.61 -6.48
C LYS A 95 -2.27 -33.50 -7.44
N VAL A 96 -3.19 -32.59 -7.78
CA VAL A 96 -2.90 -31.44 -8.65
C VAL A 96 -1.81 -30.57 -8.01
N LEU A 97 -1.92 -30.27 -6.73
CA LEU A 97 -0.93 -29.45 -6.04
C LEU A 97 0.43 -30.12 -5.96
N VAL A 98 0.52 -31.41 -5.59
CA VAL A 98 1.80 -32.14 -5.48
C VAL A 98 2.60 -32.05 -6.77
N ASN A 99 1.95 -32.14 -7.91
CA ASN A 99 2.59 -32.10 -9.24
C ASN A 99 2.99 -30.67 -9.67
N HIS A 100 2.39 -29.62 -9.06
CA HIS A 100 2.56 -28.22 -9.47
C HIS A 100 2.97 -27.31 -8.29
N THR A 101 3.45 -27.88 -7.20
CA THR A 101 3.92 -27.15 -6.03
C THR A 101 5.44 -27.23 -5.96
N ALA A 102 6.08 -26.09 -5.75
CA ALA A 102 7.50 -26.01 -5.44
C ALA A 102 7.67 -25.67 -3.95
N GLY A 103 8.75 -26.16 -3.37
CA GLY A 103 9.14 -25.87 -1.99
C GLY A 103 10.52 -25.21 -1.93
N SER A 104 10.77 -24.44 -0.88
CA SER A 104 12.09 -23.87 -0.64
C SER A 104 13.07 -24.97 -0.21
N PRO A 105 14.25 -25.09 -0.84
CA PRO A 105 15.27 -26.07 -0.41
C PRO A 105 15.86 -25.73 0.97
N THR A 106 15.62 -24.51 1.48
CA THR A 106 16.16 -24.01 2.76
C THR A 106 15.10 -23.80 3.83
N GLN A 107 13.81 -23.84 3.47
CA GLN A 107 12.68 -23.63 4.39
C GLN A 107 11.56 -24.61 4.05
N GLU A 108 11.48 -25.72 4.73
CA GLU A 108 10.50 -26.81 4.48
C GLU A 108 9.04 -26.33 4.59
N SER A 109 8.77 -25.32 5.39
CA SER A 109 7.41 -24.75 5.55
C SER A 109 6.99 -23.82 4.41
N LEU A 110 7.92 -23.42 3.53
CA LEU A 110 7.63 -22.51 2.43
C LEU A 110 7.30 -23.29 1.15
N ILE A 111 6.03 -23.48 0.91
CA ILE A 111 5.47 -24.17 -0.25
C ILE A 111 4.63 -23.18 -1.05
N TRP A 112 4.77 -23.19 -2.38
CA TRP A 112 3.99 -22.32 -3.28
C TRP A 112 3.57 -23.03 -4.56
N THR A 113 2.49 -22.58 -5.14
CA THR A 113 2.06 -22.94 -6.48
C THR A 113 1.85 -21.68 -7.32
N ASN A 114 2.16 -21.73 -8.60
CA ASN A 114 1.92 -20.67 -9.57
C ASN A 114 0.61 -20.88 -10.35
N LEU A 115 -0.10 -21.97 -10.09
CA LEU A 115 -1.38 -22.23 -10.76
C LEU A 115 -2.40 -21.16 -10.38
N THR A 116 -3.10 -20.69 -11.39
CA THR A 116 -4.30 -19.88 -11.22
C THR A 116 -5.48 -20.75 -10.78
N ARG A 117 -6.49 -20.16 -10.18
CA ARG A 117 -7.71 -20.86 -9.79
C ARG A 117 -8.39 -21.60 -10.96
N THR A 118 -8.35 -21.00 -12.14
CA THR A 118 -8.92 -21.59 -13.36
C THR A 118 -8.13 -22.81 -13.82
N GLU A 119 -6.81 -22.71 -13.84
CA GLU A 119 -5.93 -23.85 -14.18
C GLU A 119 -6.12 -25.01 -13.21
N ILE A 120 -6.31 -24.75 -11.92
CA ILE A 120 -6.63 -25.80 -10.93
C ILE A 120 -7.98 -26.46 -11.25
N VAL A 121 -9.00 -25.67 -11.61
CA VAL A 121 -10.31 -26.23 -12.00
C VAL A 121 -10.15 -27.15 -13.22
N ASP A 122 -9.40 -26.74 -14.23
CA ASP A 122 -9.17 -27.51 -15.45
C ASP A 122 -8.41 -28.83 -15.14
N LEU A 123 -7.34 -28.76 -14.36
CA LEU A 123 -6.56 -29.93 -13.91
C LEU A 123 -7.38 -30.90 -13.03
N MET A 124 -8.22 -30.38 -12.16
CA MET A 124 -9.13 -31.19 -11.36
C MET A 124 -10.20 -31.89 -12.23
N GLN A 125 -10.66 -31.22 -13.28
CA GLN A 125 -11.56 -31.82 -14.27
C GLN A 125 -10.88 -32.98 -15.00
N GLU A 126 -9.60 -32.87 -15.35
CA GLU A 126 -8.81 -33.98 -15.92
C GLU A 126 -8.69 -35.17 -14.96
N CYS A 127 -8.63 -34.92 -13.66
CA CYS A 127 -8.66 -35.95 -12.62
C CYS A 127 -10.08 -36.54 -12.42
N GLY A 128 -11.12 -36.00 -13.06
CA GLY A 128 -12.50 -36.42 -12.96
C GLY A 128 -13.34 -35.69 -11.91
N SER A 129 -12.80 -34.65 -11.27
CA SER A 129 -13.51 -33.83 -10.29
C SER A 129 -13.97 -32.51 -10.92
N TYR A 130 -15.27 -32.38 -11.17
CA TYR A 130 -15.89 -31.17 -11.74
C TYR A 130 -16.20 -30.16 -10.60
N VAL A 131 -15.39 -29.13 -10.45
CA VAL A 131 -15.53 -28.12 -9.41
C VAL A 131 -15.65 -26.72 -9.99
N SER A 132 -16.16 -25.78 -9.22
CA SER A 132 -16.13 -24.36 -9.54
C SER A 132 -14.94 -23.68 -8.88
N VAL A 133 -14.56 -22.48 -9.36
CA VAL A 133 -13.54 -21.63 -8.73
C VAL A 133 -13.81 -21.41 -7.23
N HIS A 134 -15.08 -21.29 -6.83
CA HIS A 134 -15.47 -21.14 -5.42
C HIS A 134 -15.11 -22.36 -4.55
N ILE A 135 -15.14 -23.56 -5.12
CA ILE A 135 -14.68 -24.77 -4.39
C ILE A 135 -13.15 -24.74 -4.26
N VAL A 136 -12.44 -24.30 -5.29
CA VAL A 136 -10.98 -24.11 -5.22
C VAL A 136 -10.60 -23.07 -4.15
N ASP A 137 -11.34 -21.95 -4.04
CA ASP A 137 -11.14 -20.97 -2.97
C ASP A 137 -11.33 -21.58 -1.58
N GLN A 138 -12.36 -22.42 -1.38
CA GLN A 138 -12.58 -23.13 -0.11
C GLN A 138 -11.44 -24.11 0.22
N LEU A 139 -10.90 -24.78 -0.79
CA LEU A 139 -9.76 -25.68 -0.63
C LEU A 139 -8.47 -24.88 -0.31
N PHE A 140 -8.24 -23.76 -0.98
CA PHE A 140 -7.12 -22.88 -0.64
C PHE A 140 -7.21 -22.40 0.82
N ASP A 141 -8.38 -21.96 1.27
CA ASP A 141 -8.59 -21.55 2.67
C ASP A 141 -8.37 -22.72 3.64
N GLN A 142 -8.83 -23.93 3.29
CA GLN A 142 -8.68 -25.12 4.12
C GLN A 142 -7.20 -25.54 4.28
N TYR A 143 -6.38 -25.36 3.24
CA TYR A 143 -4.96 -25.69 3.23
C TYR A 143 -4.04 -24.48 3.49
N ASP A 144 -4.57 -23.33 3.92
CA ASP A 144 -3.83 -22.06 4.21
C ASP A 144 -3.03 -21.51 3.03
N TYR A 145 -3.49 -21.76 1.80
CA TYR A 145 -2.95 -21.15 0.61
C TYR A 145 -3.60 -19.79 0.36
N HIS A 146 -2.82 -18.73 0.48
CA HIS A 146 -3.28 -17.37 0.22
C HIS A 146 -2.38 -16.68 -0.79
N GLU A 147 -2.95 -15.82 -1.62
CA GLU A 147 -2.18 -14.98 -2.52
C GLU A 147 -1.33 -14.00 -1.72
N ARG A 148 -0.01 -14.18 -1.75
CA ARG A 148 0.94 -13.37 -0.98
C ARG A 148 1.99 -12.78 -1.90
N LYS A 149 2.34 -11.51 -1.67
CA LYS A 149 3.51 -10.86 -2.29
C LYS A 149 4.69 -10.93 -1.33
N ALA A 150 5.88 -11.14 -1.87
CA ALA A 150 7.09 -11.05 -1.07
C ALA A 150 7.20 -9.68 -0.39
N LEU A 151 7.30 -9.66 0.91
CA LEU A 151 7.45 -8.44 1.69
C LEU A 151 8.93 -8.11 1.86
N ARG A 152 9.35 -6.93 1.40
CA ARG A 152 10.69 -6.40 1.64
C ARG A 152 10.83 -5.88 3.06
N MET A 153 10.76 -6.77 4.06
CA MET A 153 10.78 -6.38 5.48
C MET A 153 12.11 -6.71 6.19
N GLN A 154 12.90 -7.64 5.64
CA GLN A 154 14.15 -8.03 6.28
C GLN A 154 15.23 -6.99 5.96
N ASN A 155 15.66 -6.22 6.97
CA ASN A 155 16.87 -5.43 6.88
C ASN A 155 18.07 -6.38 7.02
N LEU A 156 18.95 -6.40 6.03
CA LEU A 156 20.16 -7.22 6.02
C LEU A 156 21.14 -6.85 7.14
N SER A 157 21.04 -5.65 7.69
CA SER A 157 21.77 -5.22 8.89
C SER A 157 20.98 -4.18 9.66
N SER A 158 21.03 -4.23 11.00
CA SER A 158 20.58 -3.15 11.87
C SER A 158 21.82 -2.41 12.39
N HIS A 159 21.92 -1.11 12.12
CA HIS A 159 22.95 -0.28 12.75
C HIS A 159 22.59 -0.07 14.23
N PRO A 160 23.53 -0.21 15.19
CA PRO A 160 23.25 -0.06 16.62
C PRO A 160 22.63 1.30 16.96
N ASP A 161 23.07 2.37 16.30
CA ASP A 161 22.59 3.74 16.54
C ASP A 161 21.30 4.10 15.80
N ARG A 162 20.65 3.12 15.15
CA ARG A 162 19.47 3.36 14.32
C ARG A 162 18.34 4.07 15.08
N ASN A 163 18.00 3.57 16.26
CA ASN A 163 16.92 4.15 17.06
C ASN A 163 17.27 5.57 17.54
N SER A 164 18.48 5.77 18.05
CA SER A 164 18.95 7.10 18.48
C SER A 164 18.95 8.12 17.34
N GLN A 165 19.22 7.69 16.10
CA GLN A 165 19.12 8.57 14.94
C GLN A 165 17.66 8.92 14.60
N PHE A 166 16.73 7.98 14.67
CA PHE A 166 15.32 8.29 14.48
C PHE A 166 14.77 9.25 15.53
N GLU A 167 15.20 9.12 16.79
CA GLU A 167 14.85 10.05 17.87
C GLU A 167 15.42 11.45 17.58
N THR A 168 16.68 11.53 17.14
CA THR A 168 17.32 12.77 16.73
C THR A 168 16.58 13.44 15.58
N ILE A 169 16.26 12.69 14.51
CA ILE A 169 15.47 13.18 13.38
C ILE A 169 14.11 13.71 13.87
N SER A 170 13.43 12.96 14.73
CA SER A 170 12.10 13.33 15.25
C SER A 170 12.14 14.61 16.09
N ARG A 171 13.19 14.80 16.88
CA ARG A 171 13.41 16.02 17.67
C ARG A 171 13.69 17.22 16.75
N LEU A 172 14.68 17.11 15.87
CA LEU A 172 15.06 18.18 14.94
C LEU A 172 13.90 18.56 14.02
N LYS A 173 13.16 17.56 13.52
CA LYS A 173 11.99 17.80 12.69
C LYS A 173 10.94 18.64 13.42
N ARG A 174 10.65 18.36 14.71
CA ARG A 174 9.72 19.19 15.49
C ARG A 174 10.25 20.61 15.68
N GLU A 175 11.52 20.76 16.04
CA GLU A 175 12.16 22.06 16.20
C GLU A 175 12.01 22.93 14.93
N TYR A 176 12.28 22.36 13.76
CA TYR A 176 12.15 23.08 12.49
C TYR A 176 10.71 23.33 12.08
N LEU A 177 9.79 22.38 12.32
CA LEU A 177 8.36 22.59 12.04
C LEU A 177 7.77 23.75 12.84
N ASP A 178 8.25 23.97 14.07
CA ASP A 178 7.80 25.04 14.96
C ASP A 178 8.57 26.37 14.76
N SER A 179 9.65 26.38 13.99
CA SER A 179 10.48 27.55 13.68
C SER A 179 10.00 28.32 12.45
N ALA A 180 10.70 29.42 12.09
CA ALA A 180 10.53 30.12 10.81
C ALA A 180 11.34 29.48 9.66
N ASP A 181 12.21 28.52 9.97
CA ASP A 181 13.14 27.92 9.04
C ASP A 181 12.52 26.80 8.23
N PRO A 182 12.85 26.62 6.93
CA PRO A 182 12.37 25.53 6.12
C PRO A 182 12.96 24.18 6.52
N ILE A 183 12.16 23.13 6.31
CA ILE A 183 12.57 21.73 6.43
C ILE A 183 12.18 20.99 5.15
N LEU A 184 13.18 20.50 4.45
CA LEU A 184 13.04 19.82 3.17
C LEU A 184 13.45 18.35 3.28
N SER A 185 12.65 17.47 2.69
CA SER A 185 13.04 16.10 2.43
C SER A 185 13.47 16.00 0.98
N ILE A 186 14.69 15.56 0.74
CA ILE A 186 15.29 15.50 -0.59
C ILE A 186 15.71 14.08 -0.94
N ASP A 187 15.55 13.71 -2.20
CA ASP A 187 16.05 12.45 -2.75
C ASP A 187 15.98 12.46 -4.27
N LEU A 188 16.72 11.54 -4.90
CA LEU A 188 16.58 11.26 -6.32
C LEU A 188 15.56 10.12 -6.51
N LYS A 189 14.48 10.40 -7.21
CA LYS A 189 13.63 9.32 -7.71
C LYS A 189 14.42 8.49 -8.72
N SER A 190 14.12 7.18 -8.78
CA SER A 190 14.82 6.26 -9.70
C SER A 190 15.00 6.88 -11.10
N ARG A 191 16.16 6.61 -11.70
CA ARG A 191 16.51 6.96 -13.07
C ARG A 191 15.44 6.47 -14.04
N GLU A 192 15.04 7.30 -14.98
CA GLU A 192 14.00 7.02 -15.97
C GLU A 192 14.61 7.07 -17.38
N LEU A 193 14.50 5.98 -18.14
CA LEU A 193 14.99 5.92 -19.52
C LEU A 193 13.99 6.59 -20.47
N LEU A 194 14.49 7.37 -21.43
CA LEU A 194 13.71 7.93 -22.54
C LEU A 194 13.74 6.99 -23.74
N GLY A 195 12.62 6.82 -24.39
CA GLY A 195 12.45 5.92 -25.54
C GLY A 195 11.33 4.90 -25.32
N ASN A 196 11.31 3.87 -26.15
CA ASN A 196 10.23 2.89 -26.21
C ASN A 196 10.36 1.79 -25.13
N PHE A 197 10.49 2.18 -23.86
CA PHE A 197 10.66 1.28 -22.73
C PHE A 197 9.35 0.98 -22.00
N PHE A 198 9.25 -0.24 -21.48
CA PHE A 198 8.10 -0.66 -20.70
C PHE A 198 8.00 0.11 -19.37
N ARG A 199 6.79 0.55 -19.06
CA ARG A 199 6.44 1.09 -17.72
C ARG A 199 5.23 0.37 -17.18
N SER A 200 5.35 -0.14 -15.97
CA SER A 200 4.26 -0.85 -15.32
C SER A 200 3.04 0.06 -15.17
N GLY A 201 1.87 -0.48 -15.53
CA GLY A 201 0.59 0.21 -15.43
C GLY A 201 -0.30 -0.07 -16.64
N THR A 202 -1.54 0.35 -16.51
CA THR A 202 -2.56 0.21 -17.56
C THR A 202 -3.08 1.58 -17.96
N LEU A 203 -3.28 1.77 -19.27
CA LEU A 203 -3.87 2.96 -19.86
C LEU A 203 -5.07 2.54 -20.72
N PHE A 204 -6.05 3.42 -20.84
CA PHE A 204 -7.08 3.26 -21.87
C PHE A 204 -6.57 3.86 -23.18
N THR A 205 -6.32 3.01 -24.17
CA THR A 205 -5.82 3.42 -25.49
C THR A 205 -6.70 2.85 -26.57
N ARG A 206 -6.68 3.50 -27.75
CA ARG A 206 -7.42 3.00 -28.90
C ARG A 206 -6.68 1.86 -29.61
N GLU A 207 -5.36 1.83 -29.50
CA GLU A 207 -4.49 0.85 -30.11
C GLU A 207 -3.53 0.26 -29.09
N THR A 208 -3.04 -0.95 -29.37
CA THR A 208 -2.02 -1.59 -28.51
C THR A 208 -0.70 -0.85 -28.62
N ILE A 209 -0.19 -0.40 -27.48
CA ILE A 209 1.16 0.19 -27.40
C ILE A 209 2.16 -0.96 -27.35
N ARG A 210 3.13 -0.96 -28.26
CA ARG A 210 4.23 -1.94 -28.28
C ARG A 210 5.49 -1.25 -27.80
N VAL A 211 6.24 -1.93 -26.94
CA VAL A 211 7.52 -1.49 -26.36
C VAL A 211 8.60 -2.53 -26.67
N PHE A 212 9.85 -2.21 -26.34
CA PHE A 212 10.92 -3.20 -26.43
C PHE A 212 10.60 -4.38 -25.50
N ASP A 213 11.01 -5.58 -25.90
CA ASP A 213 10.87 -6.80 -25.10
C ASP A 213 11.86 -6.84 -23.92
N HIS A 214 12.97 -6.09 -24.02
CA HIS A 214 13.99 -5.92 -22.98
C HIS A 214 14.40 -4.47 -22.82
N ASP A 215 14.56 -4.01 -21.58
CA ASP A 215 14.93 -2.63 -21.23
C ASP A 215 16.47 -2.43 -21.22
N PHE A 216 17.13 -2.67 -22.34
CA PHE A 216 18.57 -2.40 -22.47
C PHE A 216 18.82 -0.89 -22.53
N ALA A 217 19.58 -0.38 -21.56
CA ALA A 217 19.85 1.06 -21.43
C ALA A 217 20.59 1.67 -22.66
N GLU A 218 21.29 0.85 -23.44
CA GLU A 218 21.96 1.25 -24.68
C GLU A 218 21.01 1.69 -25.80
N PHE A 219 19.73 1.27 -25.75
CA PHE A 219 18.69 1.73 -26.67
C PHE A 219 17.98 3.00 -26.20
N ALA A 220 18.38 3.53 -25.03
CA ALA A 220 17.78 4.75 -24.54
C ALA A 220 18.22 5.96 -25.37
N GLN A 221 17.25 6.81 -25.72
CA GLN A 221 17.51 8.11 -26.38
C GLN A 221 18.03 9.14 -25.39
N GLY A 222 17.98 8.85 -24.11
CA GLY A 222 18.44 9.68 -23.02
C GLY A 222 18.01 9.13 -21.67
N VAL A 223 18.41 9.83 -20.63
CA VAL A 223 18.09 9.51 -19.23
C VAL A 223 17.56 10.75 -18.55
N VAL A 224 16.51 10.60 -17.75
CA VAL A 224 16.00 11.65 -16.88
C VAL A 224 16.23 11.28 -15.43
N LEU A 225 16.73 12.23 -14.67
CA LEU A 225 17.04 12.14 -13.25
C LEU A 225 16.10 13.07 -12.47
N PRO A 226 14.95 12.60 -11.96
CA PRO A 226 14.04 13.44 -11.21
C PRO A 226 14.56 13.64 -9.78
N HIS A 227 15.18 14.78 -9.50
CA HIS A 227 15.55 15.17 -8.14
C HIS A 227 14.35 15.85 -7.47
N GLY A 228 13.92 15.28 -6.36
CA GLY A 228 12.75 15.74 -5.60
C GLY A 228 13.14 16.56 -4.37
N ILE A 229 12.35 17.59 -4.12
CA ILE A 229 12.37 18.39 -2.90
C ILE A 229 10.93 18.43 -2.38
N ASP A 230 10.66 17.86 -1.21
CA ASP A 230 9.37 17.93 -0.51
C ASP A 230 9.47 18.94 0.64
N ASP A 231 8.81 20.07 0.48
CA ASP A 231 8.68 21.07 1.54
C ASP A 231 7.63 20.58 2.54
N LEU A 232 8.08 20.14 3.70
CA LEU A 232 7.23 19.49 4.71
C LEU A 232 6.23 20.46 5.36
N LYS A 233 6.51 21.78 5.36
CA LYS A 233 5.61 22.79 5.92
C LYS A 233 4.55 23.23 4.92
N GLN A 234 4.96 23.44 3.66
CA GLN A 234 4.07 23.96 2.62
C GLN A 234 3.23 22.86 1.95
N ASN A 235 3.54 21.57 2.22
CA ASN A 235 2.95 20.44 1.52
C ASN A 235 3.08 20.59 0.00
N ARG A 236 4.28 20.96 -0.47
CA ARG A 236 4.56 21.28 -1.85
C ARG A 236 5.80 20.53 -2.33
N GLY A 237 5.66 19.85 -3.46
CA GLY A 237 6.75 19.13 -4.08
C GLY A 237 7.38 19.94 -5.22
N TYR A 238 8.70 19.86 -5.31
CA TYR A 238 9.46 20.45 -6.42
C TYR A 238 10.31 19.37 -7.04
N ILE A 239 10.28 19.27 -8.35
CA ILE A 239 11.03 18.28 -9.13
C ILE A 239 11.90 19.00 -10.12
N HIS A 240 13.19 18.71 -10.07
CA HIS A 240 14.14 19.14 -11.08
C HIS A 240 14.56 17.94 -11.91
N LEU A 241 14.35 18.02 -13.21
CA LEU A 241 14.71 16.98 -14.16
C LEU A 241 16.08 17.28 -14.74
N GLY A 242 17.09 16.49 -14.33
CA GLY A 242 18.41 16.52 -14.93
C GLY A 242 18.53 15.46 -16.02
N MET A 243 19.42 15.68 -17.00
CA MET A 243 19.63 14.76 -18.13
C MET A 243 21.07 14.24 -18.20
N SER A 244 21.88 14.44 -17.18
CA SER A 244 23.30 14.03 -17.19
C SER A 244 23.62 13.03 -16.08
N HIS A 245 24.10 13.50 -14.95
CA HIS A 245 24.55 12.65 -13.85
C HIS A 245 23.97 13.08 -12.50
N ASP A 246 23.65 12.09 -11.65
CA ASP A 246 23.28 12.31 -10.26
C ASP A 246 24.55 12.64 -9.45
N THR A 247 24.72 13.91 -9.14
CA THR A 247 25.87 14.44 -8.39
C THR A 247 25.40 15.32 -7.24
N SER A 248 26.26 15.49 -6.23
CA SER A 248 26.00 16.44 -5.14
C SER A 248 25.87 17.90 -5.65
N GLU A 249 26.57 18.24 -6.73
CA GLU A 249 26.41 19.53 -7.38
C GLU A 249 25.02 19.73 -7.98
N PHE A 250 24.48 18.71 -8.67
CA PHE A 250 23.11 18.73 -9.18
C PHE A 250 22.08 18.93 -8.05
N ALA A 251 22.21 18.15 -6.97
CA ALA A 251 21.32 18.29 -5.82
C ALA A 251 21.36 19.69 -5.19
N CYS A 252 22.57 20.27 -5.05
CA CYS A 252 22.73 21.64 -4.53
C CYS A 252 22.19 22.72 -5.49
N ASP A 253 22.36 22.55 -6.80
CA ASP A 253 21.79 23.46 -7.78
C ASP A 253 20.25 23.41 -7.78
N CYS A 254 19.65 22.24 -7.60
CA CYS A 254 18.20 22.11 -7.40
C CYS A 254 17.71 22.85 -6.14
N LEU A 255 18.45 22.74 -5.03
CA LEU A 255 18.12 23.45 -3.80
C LEU A 255 18.27 24.96 -3.93
N LYS A 256 19.30 25.42 -4.67
CA LYS A 256 19.53 26.84 -4.96
C LYS A 256 18.39 27.41 -5.80
N ASP A 257 18.02 26.76 -6.91
CA ASP A 257 16.88 27.15 -7.75
C ASP A 257 15.57 27.19 -6.95
N TRP A 258 15.32 26.16 -6.12
CA TRP A 258 14.17 26.17 -5.22
C TRP A 258 14.16 27.36 -4.28
N TRP A 259 15.31 27.70 -3.67
CA TRP A 259 15.40 28.83 -2.75
C TRP A 259 15.16 30.16 -3.45
N GLU A 260 15.84 30.43 -4.56
CA GLU A 260 15.75 31.67 -5.30
C GLU A 260 14.33 31.94 -5.83
N ARG A 261 13.62 30.92 -6.26
CA ARG A 261 12.29 31.05 -6.87
C ARG A 261 11.13 30.95 -5.88
N PHE A 262 11.28 30.20 -4.83
CA PHE A 262 10.17 29.89 -3.93
C PHE A 262 10.53 30.06 -2.45
N GLY A 263 11.67 29.56 -2.02
CA GLY A 263 12.06 29.47 -0.62
C GLY A 263 12.20 30.86 0.02
N CYS A 264 12.90 31.79 -0.63
CA CYS A 264 13.11 33.14 -0.11
C CYS A 264 11.80 33.91 0.14
N THR A 265 10.78 33.68 -0.69
CA THR A 265 9.45 34.30 -0.51
C THR A 265 8.64 33.57 0.56
N ALA A 266 8.69 32.22 0.62
CA ALA A 266 7.96 31.44 1.57
C ALA A 266 8.52 31.54 3.00
N TYR A 267 9.83 31.76 3.13
CA TYR A 267 10.57 31.81 4.39
C TYR A 267 11.45 33.07 4.53
N PRO A 268 10.88 34.28 4.51
CA PRO A 268 11.64 35.53 4.46
C PRO A 268 12.50 35.80 5.70
N HIS A 269 12.28 35.07 6.76
CA HIS A 269 13.02 35.21 8.03
C HIS A 269 13.89 33.99 8.36
N ALA A 270 14.06 33.08 7.40
CA ALA A 270 14.86 31.88 7.61
C ALA A 270 16.34 32.22 7.87
N LYS A 271 16.92 31.54 8.85
CA LYS A 271 18.34 31.62 9.19
C LYS A 271 19.07 30.30 8.95
N SER A 272 18.32 29.24 8.81
CA SER A 272 18.82 27.89 8.60
C SER A 272 17.88 27.13 7.66
N LEU A 273 18.44 26.20 6.89
CA LEU A 273 17.70 25.26 6.04
C LEU A 273 18.02 23.85 6.49
N MET A 274 17.00 23.09 6.88
CA MET A 274 17.20 21.68 7.25
C MET A 274 16.94 20.76 6.06
N LEU A 275 17.90 19.88 5.78
CA LEU A 275 17.83 18.83 4.77
C LEU A 275 17.69 17.47 5.43
N LEU A 276 16.62 16.76 5.13
CA LEU A 276 16.42 15.36 5.44
C LEU A 276 16.75 14.56 4.18
N CYS A 277 17.76 13.72 4.22
CA CYS A 277 18.21 12.92 3.09
C CYS A 277 18.59 11.50 3.52
N ASP A 278 18.61 10.58 2.58
CA ASP A 278 19.23 9.29 2.82
C ASP A 278 20.76 9.43 2.84
N GLY A 279 21.46 8.42 3.29
CA GLY A 279 22.93 8.45 3.38
C GLY A 279 23.63 7.93 2.13
N GLY A 280 22.93 7.86 0.99
CA GLY A 280 23.41 7.29 -0.26
C GLY A 280 23.33 8.24 -1.46
N GLY A 281 23.71 7.76 -2.64
CA GLY A 281 23.61 8.50 -3.89
C GLY A 281 24.42 9.82 -3.90
N SER A 282 23.78 10.88 -4.32
CA SER A 282 24.33 12.24 -4.37
C SER A 282 24.48 12.91 -2.99
N ASN A 283 23.85 12.34 -1.94
CA ASN A 283 23.80 12.91 -0.59
C ASN A 283 24.46 11.99 0.46
N PRO A 284 25.73 11.60 0.32
CA PRO A 284 26.37 10.63 1.20
C PRO A 284 26.52 11.16 2.63
N ALA A 285 26.30 10.27 3.62
CA ALA A 285 26.59 10.56 5.00
C ALA A 285 28.07 10.91 5.22
N ASP A 286 28.39 11.67 6.27
CA ASP A 286 29.75 12.11 6.58
C ASP A 286 30.67 10.92 6.87
N THR A 287 31.46 10.55 5.87
CA THR A 287 32.51 9.55 5.91
C THR A 287 33.79 10.11 5.34
N ASP A 288 34.92 9.44 5.55
CA ASP A 288 36.21 9.86 4.97
C ASP A 288 36.36 9.49 3.48
N ARG A 289 35.26 9.09 2.83
CA ARG A 289 35.22 8.80 1.38
C ARG A 289 35.12 10.08 0.57
N GLY A 290 35.71 10.06 -0.64
CA GLY A 290 35.78 11.21 -1.53
C GLY A 290 34.43 11.85 -1.88
N GLN A 291 33.36 11.03 -2.00
CA GLN A 291 32.01 11.52 -2.27
C GLN A 291 31.42 12.36 -1.12
N ALA A 292 31.68 12.00 0.15
CA ALA A 292 31.25 12.81 1.29
C ALA A 292 31.96 14.16 1.36
N HIS A 293 33.23 14.22 0.94
CA HIS A 293 33.94 15.48 0.81
C HIS A 293 33.37 16.38 -0.30
N LEU A 294 33.02 15.78 -1.45
CA LEU A 294 32.35 16.51 -2.53
C LEU A 294 31.01 17.08 -2.09
N PHE A 295 30.18 16.26 -1.47
CA PHE A 295 28.87 16.70 -0.95
C PHE A 295 29.00 17.86 0.02
N ARG A 296 29.90 17.76 1.01
CA ARG A 296 30.13 18.85 1.98
C ARG A 296 30.63 20.13 1.31
N THR A 297 31.48 20.01 0.28
CA THR A 297 31.98 21.16 -0.48
C THR A 297 30.85 21.83 -1.29
N ASP A 298 30.01 21.02 -1.93
CA ASP A 298 28.88 21.56 -2.70
C ASP A 298 27.82 22.19 -1.77
N VAL A 299 27.57 21.59 -0.56
CA VAL A 299 26.69 22.19 0.45
C VAL A 299 27.33 23.47 1.05
N GLN A 300 28.68 23.55 1.19
CA GLN A 300 29.34 24.79 1.62
C GLN A 300 29.13 25.90 0.58
N ARG A 301 29.25 25.58 -0.72
CA ARG A 301 28.93 26.54 -1.79
C ARG A 301 27.49 27.02 -1.68
N LEU A 302 26.54 26.09 -1.50
CA LEU A 302 25.13 26.41 -1.30
C LEU A 302 24.92 27.31 -0.07
N ALA A 303 25.53 26.99 1.08
CA ALA A 303 25.43 27.81 2.29
C ALA A 303 25.93 29.23 2.07
N ASN A 304 27.05 29.39 1.34
CA ASN A 304 27.59 30.69 0.98
C ASN A 304 26.65 31.47 0.03
N ASP A 305 26.11 30.79 -1.00
CA ASP A 305 25.22 31.40 -2.00
C ASP A 305 23.89 31.86 -1.33
N LEU A 306 23.38 31.11 -0.40
CA LEU A 306 22.17 31.44 0.33
C LEU A 306 22.39 32.37 1.54
N GLY A 307 23.63 32.52 1.98
CA GLY A 307 23.97 33.31 3.17
C GLY A 307 23.40 32.78 4.48
N MET A 308 23.10 31.45 4.55
CA MET A 308 22.48 30.84 5.71
C MET A 308 23.09 29.47 6.07
N GLU A 309 22.85 29.06 7.31
CA GLU A 309 23.23 27.73 7.80
C GLU A 309 22.46 26.64 7.04
N ILE A 310 23.15 25.58 6.60
CA ILE A 310 22.54 24.36 6.09
C ILE A 310 22.73 23.26 7.13
N ARG A 311 21.63 22.77 7.71
CA ARG A 311 21.62 21.61 8.59
C ARG A 311 21.32 20.36 7.79
N VAL A 312 22.22 19.39 7.82
CA VAL A 312 22.05 18.09 7.16
C VAL A 312 21.78 17.00 8.19
N THR A 313 20.76 16.22 7.95
CA THR A 313 20.38 15.09 8.81
C THR A 313 20.07 13.90 7.93
N HIS A 314 20.86 12.82 8.08
CA HIS A 314 20.73 11.61 7.28
C HIS A 314 19.90 10.55 7.96
N TYR A 315 19.06 9.85 7.20
CA TYR A 315 18.46 8.61 7.67
C TYR A 315 19.51 7.51 7.83
N PRO A 316 19.34 6.59 8.79
CA PRO A 316 20.25 5.47 8.95
C PRO A 316 20.33 4.60 7.69
N PRO A 317 21.41 3.84 7.49
CA PRO A 317 21.49 2.89 6.38
C PRO A 317 20.28 1.95 6.33
N TYR A 318 19.84 1.63 5.11
CA TYR A 318 18.65 0.80 4.83
C TYR A 318 17.32 1.36 5.37
N ALA A 319 17.28 2.66 5.66
CA ALA A 319 16.09 3.36 6.17
C ALA A 319 15.54 4.42 5.20
N SER A 320 15.97 4.45 3.94
CA SER A 320 15.49 5.41 2.92
C SER A 320 13.97 5.44 2.82
N LYS A 321 13.30 4.28 2.96
CA LYS A 321 11.84 4.20 2.99
C LYS A 321 11.14 5.06 4.06
N TYR A 322 11.88 5.57 5.05
CA TYR A 322 11.36 6.47 6.09
C TYR A 322 11.58 7.94 5.76
N ASN A 323 12.35 8.24 4.69
CA ASN A 323 12.49 9.60 4.19
C ASN A 323 11.11 10.11 3.71
N PRO A 324 10.57 11.24 4.23
CA PRO A 324 9.22 11.70 3.94
C PRO A 324 8.88 11.76 2.45
N ILE A 325 9.80 12.18 1.62
CA ILE A 325 9.61 12.30 0.18
C ILE A 325 9.16 10.99 -0.49
N GLU A 326 9.63 9.84 0.02
CA GLU A 326 9.28 8.52 -0.47
C GLU A 326 7.80 8.16 -0.29
N HIS A 327 7.11 8.81 0.65
CA HIS A 327 5.69 8.59 0.94
C HIS A 327 4.79 9.75 0.53
N ARG A 328 5.33 10.98 0.58
CA ARG A 328 4.56 12.20 0.40
C ARG A 328 4.54 12.69 -1.04
N LEU A 329 5.64 12.44 -1.82
CA LEU A 329 5.79 12.98 -3.17
C LEU A 329 5.93 11.88 -4.23
N PHE A 330 6.91 11.00 -4.12
CA PHE A 330 7.25 10.04 -5.18
C PHE A 330 6.13 9.07 -5.58
N PRO A 331 5.25 8.55 -4.70
CA PRO A 331 4.14 7.71 -5.11
C PRO A 331 3.14 8.44 -6.02
N HIS A 332 2.98 9.76 -5.82
CA HIS A 332 2.08 10.56 -6.65
C HIS A 332 2.65 10.82 -8.04
N LEU A 333 3.97 11.00 -8.15
CA LEU A 333 4.69 11.06 -9.44
C LEU A 333 4.58 9.73 -10.18
N THR A 334 4.85 8.63 -9.50
CA THR A 334 4.74 7.28 -10.07
C THR A 334 3.32 7.03 -10.60
N ARG A 335 2.30 7.46 -9.87
CA ARG A 335 0.89 7.30 -10.27
C ARG A 335 0.56 8.03 -11.57
N VAL A 336 1.02 9.28 -11.76
CA VAL A 336 0.71 10.06 -12.97
C VAL A 336 1.54 9.63 -14.19
N CYS A 337 2.67 8.97 -13.95
CA CYS A 337 3.55 8.44 -14.99
C CYS A 337 3.25 6.98 -15.38
N LYS A 338 2.32 6.33 -14.69
CA LYS A 338 2.03 4.89 -14.80
C LYS A 338 1.59 4.53 -16.22
N GLY A 339 2.28 3.56 -16.85
CA GLY A 339 1.93 3.03 -18.16
C GLY A 339 2.29 3.93 -19.36
N VAL A 340 2.80 5.15 -19.13
CA VAL A 340 3.15 6.09 -20.20
C VAL A 340 4.59 5.89 -20.68
N ILE A 341 4.81 5.79 -21.99
CA ILE A 341 6.16 5.77 -22.58
C ILE A 341 6.75 7.16 -22.54
N PHE A 342 7.94 7.32 -21.98
CA PHE A 342 8.65 8.59 -21.93
C PHE A 342 9.44 8.83 -23.21
N GLN A 343 8.88 9.61 -24.12
CA GLN A 343 9.52 9.92 -25.39
C GLN A 343 10.58 11.03 -25.26
N ASN A 344 10.34 12.00 -24.39
CA ASN A 344 11.25 13.13 -24.13
C ASN A 344 11.05 13.65 -22.71
N VAL A 345 11.93 14.55 -22.27
CA VAL A 345 11.92 15.11 -20.91
C VAL A 345 10.72 16.05 -20.69
N GLU A 346 10.25 16.74 -21.72
CA GLU A 346 9.11 17.66 -21.66
C GLU A 346 7.83 16.89 -21.31
N LEU A 347 7.61 15.71 -21.92
CA LEU A 347 6.48 14.83 -21.59
C LEU A 347 6.56 14.36 -20.13
N VAL A 348 7.76 14.01 -19.65
CA VAL A 348 7.97 13.64 -18.25
C VAL A 348 7.58 14.79 -17.32
N ALA A 349 8.06 16.00 -17.65
CA ALA A 349 7.74 17.20 -16.87
C ALA A 349 6.23 17.50 -16.88
N GLU A 350 5.58 17.41 -18.03
CA GLU A 350 4.13 17.62 -18.14
C GLU A 350 3.33 16.63 -17.28
N LEU A 351 3.71 15.35 -17.33
CA LEU A 351 3.06 14.32 -16.53
C LEU A 351 3.24 14.55 -15.04
N MET A 352 4.47 14.83 -14.61
CA MET A 352 4.78 15.03 -13.18
C MET A 352 4.08 16.28 -12.61
N ARG A 353 3.91 17.37 -13.40
CA ARG A 353 3.12 18.55 -13.01
C ARG A 353 1.66 18.23 -12.69
N LYS A 354 1.10 17.14 -13.23
CA LYS A 354 -0.28 16.69 -12.95
C LYS A 354 -0.44 16.01 -11.59
N ALA A 355 0.67 15.76 -10.87
CA ALA A 355 0.61 15.10 -9.57
C ALA A 355 -0.03 16.04 -8.53
N LYS A 356 -1.10 15.57 -7.92
CA LYS A 356 -1.85 16.28 -6.87
C LYS A 356 -2.56 15.29 -5.94
N THR A 357 -2.91 15.75 -4.75
CA THR A 357 -3.71 14.97 -3.79
C THR A 357 -4.93 15.77 -3.33
N ARG A 358 -5.89 15.07 -2.74
CA ARG A 358 -7.03 15.73 -2.08
C ARG A 358 -6.62 16.52 -0.83
N THR A 359 -5.47 16.19 -0.24
CA THR A 359 -4.89 16.86 0.93
C THR A 359 -4.08 18.11 0.57
N GLY A 360 -4.08 18.54 -0.70
CA GLY A 360 -3.52 19.80 -1.13
C GLY A 360 -2.08 19.75 -1.64
N LEU A 361 -1.45 18.56 -1.78
CA LEU A 361 -0.15 18.48 -2.43
C LEU A 361 -0.23 19.04 -3.85
N SER A 362 0.67 19.95 -4.19
CA SER A 362 0.92 20.45 -5.54
C SER A 362 2.39 20.25 -5.91
N VAL A 363 2.65 20.07 -7.20
CA VAL A 363 4.01 19.77 -7.68
C VAL A 363 4.42 20.79 -8.76
N VAL A 364 5.59 21.39 -8.57
CA VAL A 364 6.29 22.21 -9.58
C VAL A 364 7.36 21.34 -10.21
N VAL A 365 7.53 21.45 -11.53
CA VAL A 365 8.53 20.65 -12.25
C VAL A 365 9.29 21.55 -13.20
N ASP A 366 10.61 21.53 -13.09
CA ASP A 366 11.54 22.27 -13.93
C ASP A 366 12.59 21.36 -14.55
N ILE A 367 13.13 21.75 -15.69
CA ILE A 367 14.19 21.04 -16.40
C ILE A 367 15.47 21.81 -16.19
N LEU A 368 16.53 21.13 -15.75
CA LEU A 368 17.87 21.72 -15.64
C LEU A 368 18.76 21.19 -16.76
N ASP A 369 19.07 22.06 -17.71
CA ASP A 369 19.88 21.72 -18.90
C ASP A 369 21.38 21.63 -18.63
N LYS A 370 21.82 21.99 -17.41
CA LYS A 370 23.24 21.90 -17.02
C LYS A 370 23.74 20.49 -17.04
N VAL A 371 24.90 20.30 -17.67
CA VAL A 371 25.62 19.01 -17.65
C VAL A 371 26.50 18.94 -16.42
N TYR A 372 26.32 17.90 -15.63
CA TYR A 372 27.08 17.64 -14.41
C TYR A 372 28.12 16.56 -14.66
N GLU A 373 29.35 16.76 -14.18
CA GLU A 373 30.47 15.86 -14.38
C GLU A 373 30.64 14.93 -13.18
N THR A 374 30.95 13.66 -13.46
CA THR A 374 31.35 12.67 -12.45
C THR A 374 32.87 12.69 -12.25
N GLY A 375 33.34 12.06 -11.15
CA GLY A 375 34.78 11.92 -10.89
C GLY A 375 35.49 13.18 -10.44
N ARG A 376 34.77 14.25 -10.10
CA ARG A 376 35.36 15.47 -9.51
C ARG A 376 36.17 15.11 -8.25
N LYS A 377 37.31 15.77 -8.07
CA LYS A 377 38.17 15.62 -6.89
C LYS A 377 38.24 16.92 -6.11
N VAL A 378 38.24 16.84 -4.79
CA VAL A 378 38.36 18.03 -3.91
C VAL A 378 39.80 18.08 -3.39
N GLY A 379 40.46 19.24 -3.62
CA GLY A 379 41.78 19.52 -3.06
C GLY A 379 41.73 19.73 -1.53
N GLN A 380 42.87 19.59 -0.87
CA GLN A 380 42.93 19.73 0.60
C GLN A 380 42.47 21.13 1.06
N ALA A 381 42.94 22.18 0.43
CA ALA A 381 42.54 23.56 0.76
C ALA A 381 41.01 23.77 0.71
N THR A 382 40.32 23.13 -0.26
CA THR A 382 38.87 23.23 -0.37
C THR A 382 38.17 22.44 0.76
N LYS A 383 38.72 21.28 1.15
CA LYS A 383 38.19 20.53 2.29
C LYS A 383 38.31 21.31 3.60
N ASP A 384 39.45 21.99 3.79
CA ASP A 384 39.73 22.78 5.00
C ASP A 384 38.89 24.07 5.07
N ALA A 385 38.40 24.55 3.93
CA ALA A 385 37.52 25.72 3.82
C ALA A 385 36.05 25.43 4.24
N VAL A 386 35.68 24.16 4.43
CA VAL A 386 34.32 23.79 4.85
C VAL A 386 34.12 24.08 6.33
N LYS A 387 33.21 25.01 6.65
CA LYS A 387 32.82 25.35 8.03
C LYS A 387 31.82 24.33 8.59
N LEU A 388 32.31 23.14 8.87
CA LEU A 388 31.52 22.01 9.36
C LEU A 388 31.42 22.02 10.87
N VAL A 389 30.20 22.04 11.39
CA VAL A 389 29.89 21.90 12.82
C VAL A 389 29.12 20.61 13.03
N ARG A 390 29.75 19.62 13.64
CA ARG A 390 29.14 18.33 13.93
C ARG A 390 28.29 18.39 15.19
N ASP A 391 27.13 17.74 15.19
CA ASP A 391 26.32 17.60 16.38
C ASP A 391 26.98 16.63 17.38
N ALA A 392 26.69 16.80 18.67
CA ALA A 392 27.22 15.93 19.70
C ALA A 392 26.69 14.49 19.60
N VAL A 393 25.47 14.33 19.08
CA VAL A 393 24.81 13.05 18.90
C VAL A 393 24.92 12.62 17.43
N LEU A 394 25.57 11.46 17.20
CA LEU A 394 25.72 10.85 15.89
C LEU A 394 26.24 11.81 14.80
N PRO A 395 27.45 12.38 15.00
CA PRO A 395 28.02 13.47 14.18
C PRO A 395 28.18 13.11 12.70
N ARG A 396 28.23 11.83 12.34
CA ARG A 396 28.30 11.37 10.94
C ARG A 396 27.01 11.57 10.16
N TRP A 397 25.89 11.64 10.88
CA TRP A 397 24.56 11.78 10.26
C TRP A 397 23.94 13.14 10.53
N ASN A 398 24.45 13.89 11.53
CA ASN A 398 23.90 15.16 11.95
C ASN A 398 25.00 16.21 12.02
N TYR A 399 24.92 17.21 11.17
CA TYR A 399 25.88 18.31 11.14
C TYR A 399 25.29 19.56 10.49
N ARG A 400 25.98 20.67 10.67
CA ARG A 400 25.65 21.96 10.10
C ARG A 400 26.83 22.46 9.28
N ILE A 401 26.55 23.14 8.20
CA ILE A 401 27.53 23.87 7.40
C ILE A 401 27.16 25.33 7.44
N LEU A 402 28.09 26.13 7.97
CA LEU A 402 27.90 27.57 8.13
C LEU A 402 28.43 28.31 6.90
N PRO A 403 27.81 29.45 6.49
CA PRO A 403 28.35 30.25 5.41
C PRO A 403 29.72 30.80 5.77
N ASN A 404 30.57 30.94 4.76
CA ASN A 404 31.83 31.70 4.86
C ASN A 404 31.50 33.17 4.67
N VAL A 405 31.42 33.92 5.75
CA VAL A 405 31.23 35.37 5.73
C VAL A 405 32.59 36.02 5.51
#